data_a4f1b90755fef4df0e38736f445f18b4
#
_entry.id   a4f1b90755fef4df0e38736f445f18b4
#
_cell.length_a   1.000
_cell.length_b   1.000
_cell.length_c   1.000
_cell.angle_alpha   90.00
_cell.angle_beta   90.00
_cell.angle_gamma   90.00
#
_symmetry.space_group_name_H-M   'P 1'
#
loop_
_entity.id
_entity.type
_entity.pdbx_description
1 polymer ?
#
loop_
_entity_poly.entity_id
_entity_poly.type
_entity_poly.pdbx_seq_one_letter_code
_entity_poly.pdbx_strand_id
1 'polypeptide(L)'
;FRKEEALARDWTPEKSAELSDIQKDLILKAADMLRPGGMMLYSTCTFSPCEDEEVVAYLLRERPDMELMEMQGYEGFSQGRPEYAGIADDSDSEITLSLNIFNPEELQKCVRIFPHKMDGEGHFLALFHKKGDSLPPVFRFSAKGPDKNTRKWLEEFFSEIGLKTIGGQEFDWNRVEVRKDKVYYQLPFPLDLRGISFLRNGLYLGDLKKNRFEPSQPLALALHKGDVEAVISLPVSDERLTRYLKGETLMIEPEEAAHKKGWHLLCVDGYPLGFGKLVNGILKNKYPAGWRV
;
A
#
# COMPACT_ATOMS: atom_id res chain seq x y z
N PHE A 1 21.19 0.60 -10.65
CA PHE A 1 22.29 0.10 -11.50
C PHE A 1 21.86 -1.05 -12.41
N ARG A 2 21.05 -2.01 -11.96
CA ARG A 2 20.65 -3.19 -12.75
C ARG A 2 19.98 -2.86 -14.10
N LYS A 3 19.21 -1.77 -14.18
CA LYS A 3 18.53 -1.32 -15.42
C LYS A 3 19.39 -0.41 -16.29
N GLU A 4 20.37 0.27 -15.68
CA GLU A 4 21.26 1.22 -16.33
C GLU A 4 22.69 1.07 -15.78
N GLU A 5 23.47 0.22 -16.41
CA GLU A 5 24.87 -0.02 -16.03
C GLU A 5 25.75 1.25 -16.12
N ALA A 6 25.34 2.22 -16.94
CA ALA A 6 26.05 3.50 -17.04
C ALA A 6 26.09 4.25 -15.71
N LEU A 7 25.03 4.18 -14.91
CA LEU A 7 24.98 4.82 -13.59
C LEU A 7 26.04 4.30 -12.61
N ALA A 8 26.46 3.04 -12.77
CA ALA A 8 27.54 2.48 -11.94
C ALA A 8 28.90 3.07 -12.27
N ARG A 9 29.11 3.57 -13.51
CA ARG A 9 30.35 4.22 -13.94
C ARG A 9 30.44 5.66 -13.48
N ASP A 10 29.28 6.31 -13.28
CA ASP A 10 29.17 7.73 -12.89
C ASP A 10 29.08 7.90 -11.36
N TRP A 11 29.08 6.81 -10.60
CA TRP A 11 29.02 6.87 -9.14
C TRP A 11 30.37 7.25 -8.54
N THR A 12 30.35 8.18 -7.60
CA THR A 12 31.52 8.57 -6.78
C THR A 12 31.08 8.73 -5.31
N PRO A 13 32.04 8.66 -4.35
CA PRO A 13 31.73 8.92 -2.93
C PRO A 13 31.14 10.32 -2.69
N GLU A 14 31.60 11.32 -3.45
CA GLU A 14 31.10 12.71 -3.35
C GLU A 14 29.62 12.79 -3.71
N LYS A 15 29.17 11.96 -4.65
CA LYS A 15 27.76 11.89 -5.03
C LYS A 15 26.87 11.36 -3.90
N SER A 16 27.36 10.39 -3.12
CA SER A 16 26.65 9.94 -1.93
C SER A 16 26.53 11.03 -0.87
N ALA A 17 27.54 11.87 -0.71
CA ALA A 17 27.48 13.01 0.20
C ALA A 17 26.45 14.06 -0.25
N GLU A 18 26.43 14.42 -1.54
CA GLU A 18 25.41 15.32 -2.11
C GLU A 18 23.98 14.77 -1.92
N LEU A 19 23.79 13.47 -2.14
CA LEU A 19 22.48 12.82 -1.94
C LEU A 19 22.09 12.79 -0.46
N SER A 20 23.05 12.57 0.45
CA SER A 20 22.83 12.62 1.89
C SER A 20 22.28 13.98 2.35
N ASP A 21 22.78 15.08 1.83
CA ASP A 21 22.31 16.41 2.17
C ASP A 21 20.85 16.62 1.72
N ILE A 22 20.50 16.14 0.53
CA ILE A 22 19.10 16.16 0.04
C ILE A 22 18.21 15.28 0.93
N GLN A 23 18.68 14.10 1.32
CA GLN A 23 17.94 13.16 2.18
C GLN A 23 17.70 13.75 3.58
N LYS A 24 18.70 14.45 4.16
CA LYS A 24 18.58 15.17 5.43
C LYS A 24 17.47 16.23 5.37
N ASP A 25 17.43 17.01 4.31
CA ASP A 25 16.37 17.99 4.08
C ASP A 25 14.98 17.34 3.93
N LEU A 26 14.90 16.24 3.18
CA LEU A 26 13.63 15.55 2.93
C LEU A 26 13.08 14.88 4.19
N ILE A 27 13.96 14.25 4.99
CA ILE A 27 13.51 13.52 6.18
C ILE A 27 12.99 14.47 7.26
N LEU A 28 13.54 15.67 7.40
CA LEU A 28 13.03 16.72 8.30
C LEU A 28 11.62 17.16 7.86
N LYS A 29 11.44 17.44 6.57
CA LYS A 29 10.12 17.82 6.02
C LYS A 29 9.11 16.71 6.22
N ALA A 30 9.49 15.46 6.01
CA ALA A 30 8.63 14.31 6.26
C ALA A 30 8.23 14.17 7.74
N ALA A 31 9.16 14.40 8.67
CA ALA A 31 8.88 14.41 10.10
C ALA A 31 7.92 15.55 10.51
N ASP A 32 8.06 16.73 9.88
CA ASP A 32 7.15 17.86 10.10
C ASP A 32 5.71 17.57 9.62
N MET A 33 5.57 16.74 8.58
CA MET A 33 4.25 16.33 8.07
C MET A 33 3.56 15.29 8.93
N LEU A 34 4.28 14.63 9.84
CA LEU A 34 3.68 13.66 10.76
C LEU A 34 2.93 14.37 11.88
N ARG A 35 1.75 13.85 12.18
CA ARG A 35 1.05 14.17 13.41
C ARG A 35 1.70 13.45 14.60
N PRO A 36 1.55 13.94 15.85
CA PRO A 36 1.92 13.16 17.04
C PRO A 36 1.27 11.77 17.02
N GLY A 37 1.99 10.73 17.41
CA GLY A 37 1.58 9.33 17.29
C GLY A 37 1.68 8.74 15.88
N GLY A 38 2.17 9.50 14.89
CA GLY A 38 2.37 9.03 13.52
C GLY A 38 3.66 8.22 13.36
N MET A 39 3.70 7.35 12.36
CA MET A 39 4.89 6.57 12.00
C MET A 39 5.40 6.91 10.61
N MET A 40 6.71 6.78 10.40
CA MET A 40 7.39 7.02 9.14
C MET A 40 8.44 5.94 8.91
N LEU A 41 8.45 5.35 7.72
CA LEU A 41 9.51 4.45 7.28
C LEU A 41 10.46 5.21 6.34
N TYR A 42 11.73 5.27 6.71
CA TYR A 42 12.82 5.69 5.85
C TYR A 42 13.50 4.46 5.24
N SER A 43 13.74 4.48 3.93
CA SER A 43 14.43 3.38 3.25
C SER A 43 15.31 3.88 2.12
N THR A 44 16.44 3.19 1.93
CA THR A 44 17.36 3.41 0.80
C THR A 44 17.72 2.09 0.14
N CYS A 45 18.25 2.15 -1.08
CA CYS A 45 18.82 1.01 -1.79
C CYS A 45 20.36 1.06 -1.78
N THR A 46 20.96 1.91 -0.97
CA THR A 46 22.41 2.02 -0.81
C THR A 46 22.91 1.30 0.43
N PHE A 47 24.21 1.13 0.53
CA PHE A 47 24.91 0.67 1.74
C PHE A 47 25.80 1.77 2.33
N SER A 48 25.72 2.98 1.77
CA SER A 48 26.55 4.12 2.18
C SER A 48 26.10 4.62 3.56
N PRO A 49 26.96 4.61 4.58
CA PRO A 49 26.60 5.08 5.92
C PRO A 49 26.08 6.52 5.94
N CYS A 50 26.61 7.40 5.07
CA CYS A 50 26.18 8.81 5.02
C CYS A 50 24.76 8.98 4.52
N GLU A 51 24.23 8.01 3.76
CA GLU A 51 22.85 8.00 3.27
C GLU A 51 21.92 7.14 4.15
N ASP A 52 22.47 6.38 5.09
CA ASP A 52 21.78 5.43 5.96
C ASP A 52 21.77 5.94 7.41
N GLU A 53 22.67 5.42 8.27
CA GLU A 53 22.68 5.73 9.71
C GLU A 53 22.94 7.21 10.02
N GLU A 54 23.74 7.92 9.20
CA GLU A 54 23.99 9.34 9.44
C GLU A 54 22.74 10.19 9.23
N VAL A 55 21.90 9.86 8.22
CA VAL A 55 20.63 10.55 8.00
C VAL A 55 19.66 10.28 9.14
N VAL A 56 19.62 9.04 9.65
CA VAL A 56 18.82 8.66 10.81
C VAL A 56 19.28 9.41 12.06
N ALA A 57 20.56 9.39 12.33
CA ALA A 57 21.15 10.09 13.47
C ALA A 57 20.93 11.61 13.40
N TYR A 58 21.02 12.18 12.20
CA TYR A 58 20.72 13.59 11.96
C TYR A 58 19.26 13.91 12.33
N LEU A 59 18.29 13.13 11.85
CA LEU A 59 16.88 13.33 12.20
C LEU A 59 16.67 13.29 13.72
N LEU A 60 17.22 12.29 14.40
CA LEU A 60 17.01 12.11 15.85
C LEU A 60 17.64 13.22 16.68
N ARG A 61 18.72 13.85 16.19
CA ARG A 61 19.31 15.06 16.80
C ARG A 61 18.45 16.29 16.60
N GLU A 62 17.95 16.51 15.36
CA GLU A 62 17.18 17.69 14.99
C GLU A 62 15.72 17.63 15.49
N ARG A 63 15.21 16.44 15.76
CA ARG A 63 13.83 16.18 16.16
C ARG A 63 13.75 15.28 17.39
N PRO A 64 13.88 15.83 18.61
CA PRO A 64 13.77 15.06 19.87
C PRO A 64 12.40 14.43 20.09
N ASP A 65 11.39 14.89 19.35
CA ASP A 65 10.04 14.33 19.30
C ASP A 65 9.92 13.08 18.43
N MET A 66 10.98 12.69 17.72
CA MET A 66 11.05 11.44 16.95
C MET A 66 11.82 10.37 17.74
N GLU A 67 11.47 9.12 17.55
CA GLU A 67 12.15 7.96 18.13
C GLU A 67 12.18 6.80 17.12
N LEU A 68 13.20 5.95 17.22
CA LEU A 68 13.28 4.71 16.43
C LEU A 68 12.46 3.60 17.07
N MET A 69 11.67 2.93 16.24
CA MET A 69 10.93 1.73 16.60
C MET A 69 11.69 0.49 16.14
N GLU A 70 11.64 -0.55 16.97
CA GLU A 70 12.12 -1.87 16.57
C GLU A 70 11.17 -2.47 15.53
N MET A 71 11.72 -3.04 14.46
CA MET A 71 10.95 -3.75 13.45
C MET A 71 10.98 -5.25 13.72
N GLN A 72 9.88 -5.94 13.37
CA GLN A 72 9.84 -7.39 13.45
C GLN A 72 11.00 -7.98 12.64
N GLY A 73 11.80 -8.84 13.29
CA GLY A 73 12.92 -9.51 12.63
C GLY A 73 12.45 -10.56 11.62
N TYR A 74 13.10 -10.60 10.46
CA TYR A 74 12.98 -11.67 9.47
C TYR A 74 14.33 -12.33 9.26
N GLU A 75 14.33 -13.57 8.81
CA GLU A 75 15.56 -14.26 8.42
C GLU A 75 16.34 -13.43 7.37
N GLY A 76 17.63 -13.22 7.59
CA GLY A 76 18.48 -12.39 6.74
C GLY A 76 18.57 -10.92 7.12
N PHE A 77 17.73 -10.40 8.03
CA PHE A 77 17.88 -9.04 8.55
C PHE A 77 19.15 -8.91 9.41
N SER A 78 19.85 -7.80 9.22
CA SER A 78 21.00 -7.38 10.03
C SER A 78 20.66 -6.07 10.72
N GLN A 79 21.15 -5.88 11.94
CA GLN A 79 20.97 -4.62 12.67
C GLN A 79 21.74 -3.47 12.00
N GLY A 80 21.24 -2.25 12.19
CA GLY A 80 21.99 -1.03 11.89
C GLY A 80 23.26 -0.92 12.74
N ARG A 81 24.15 -0.02 12.36
CA ARG A 81 25.49 0.08 12.91
C ARG A 81 25.72 1.42 13.59
N PRO A 82 25.76 1.46 14.94
CA PRO A 82 26.01 2.68 15.72
C PRO A 82 27.29 3.40 15.31
N GLU A 83 28.33 2.66 14.95
CA GLU A 83 29.62 3.20 14.52
C GLU A 83 29.54 4.04 13.22
N TYR A 84 28.44 3.96 12.51
CA TYR A 84 28.17 4.74 11.29
C TYR A 84 27.32 5.99 11.53
N ALA A 85 27.15 6.41 12.78
CA ALA A 85 26.31 7.58 13.13
C ALA A 85 26.89 8.94 12.66
N GLY A 86 28.05 8.97 12.04
CA GLY A 86 28.71 10.21 11.63
C GLY A 86 29.07 11.12 12.84
N ILE A 87 29.18 10.53 14.00
CA ILE A 87 29.70 11.23 15.18
C ILE A 87 31.23 11.29 14.96
N ALA A 88 31.72 12.43 14.49
CA ALA A 88 33.12 12.71 14.57
C ALA A 88 33.54 12.51 16.05
N ASP A 89 34.70 11.88 16.27
CA ASP A 89 35.36 11.76 17.57
C ASP A 89 35.76 13.15 18.12
N ASP A 90 34.82 14.07 18.22
CA ASP A 90 34.93 15.30 18.96
C ASP A 90 34.76 14.97 20.45
N SER A 91 35.71 14.18 20.97
CA SER A 91 35.86 13.87 22.40
C SER A 91 36.08 15.13 23.26
N ASP A 92 36.17 16.32 22.67
CA ASP A 92 36.49 17.57 23.34
C ASP A 92 35.36 18.58 23.50
N SER A 93 34.11 18.26 23.05
CA SER A 93 33.03 19.18 23.34
C SER A 93 32.17 18.70 24.52
N GLU A 94 32.44 19.26 25.70
CA GLU A 94 31.58 19.19 26.89
C GLU A 94 30.12 19.59 26.59
N ILE A 95 29.86 20.22 25.44
CA ILE A 95 28.55 20.62 24.93
C ILE A 95 27.74 19.40 24.43
N THR A 96 28.39 18.38 23.89
CA THR A 96 27.73 17.18 23.37
C THR A 96 27.25 16.25 24.49
N LEU A 97 27.92 16.27 25.65
CA LEU A 97 27.57 15.47 26.82
C LEU A 97 26.43 16.06 27.66
N SER A 98 26.14 17.37 27.54
CA SER A 98 25.12 18.05 28.33
C SER A 98 23.69 18.02 27.68
N LEU A 99 23.62 17.69 26.41
CA LEU A 99 22.35 17.50 25.69
C LEU A 99 22.20 16.02 25.37
N ASN A 100 21.63 15.23 26.26
CA ASN A 100 21.21 13.82 26.06
C ASN A 100 20.15 13.67 24.95
N ILE A 101 20.44 14.12 23.73
CA ILE A 101 19.45 14.23 22.66
C ILE A 101 19.33 12.94 21.86
N PHE A 102 20.43 12.16 21.74
CA PHE A 102 20.43 10.94 20.94
C PHE A 102 21.47 9.94 21.45
N ASN A 103 21.04 8.68 21.61
CA ASN A 103 21.94 7.56 21.92
C ASN A 103 22.27 6.80 20.62
N PRO A 104 23.54 6.75 20.16
CA PRO A 104 23.94 6.04 18.94
C PRO A 104 23.54 4.57 18.93
N GLU A 105 23.47 3.90 20.08
CA GLU A 105 23.04 2.49 20.19
C GLU A 105 21.61 2.26 19.69
N GLU A 106 20.78 3.31 19.69
CA GLU A 106 19.44 3.23 19.11
C GLU A 106 19.44 2.86 17.62
N LEU A 107 20.55 3.14 16.89
CA LEU A 107 20.67 2.78 15.47
C LEU A 107 20.67 1.28 15.23
N GLN A 108 20.89 0.44 16.25
CA GLN A 108 20.73 -1.02 16.15
C GLN A 108 19.29 -1.42 15.79
N LYS A 109 18.29 -0.55 16.04
CA LYS A 109 16.90 -0.75 15.62
C LYS A 109 16.69 -0.60 14.12
N CYS A 110 17.62 0.04 13.40
CA CYS A 110 17.62 0.04 11.94
C CYS A 110 17.89 -1.35 11.39
N VAL A 111 17.49 -1.58 10.15
CA VAL A 111 17.68 -2.86 9.48
C VAL A 111 18.51 -2.68 8.22
N ARG A 112 19.55 -3.51 8.07
CA ARG A 112 20.30 -3.66 6.83
C ARG A 112 19.98 -5.01 6.20
N ILE A 113 19.58 -4.99 4.95
CA ILE A 113 19.28 -6.17 4.14
C ILE A 113 20.38 -6.36 3.12
N PHE A 114 21.13 -7.45 3.25
CA PHE A 114 22.25 -7.74 2.37
C PHE A 114 21.91 -8.86 1.37
N PRO A 115 22.27 -8.72 0.07
CA PRO A 115 21.98 -9.73 -0.95
C PRO A 115 22.59 -11.12 -0.67
N HIS A 116 23.66 -11.18 0.12
CA HIS A 116 24.28 -12.46 0.49
C HIS A 116 23.59 -13.17 1.67
N LYS A 117 22.59 -12.53 2.29
CA LYS A 117 21.80 -13.09 3.40
C LYS A 117 20.34 -13.32 3.05
N MET A 118 19.85 -12.66 2.02
CA MET A 118 18.44 -12.72 1.59
C MET A 118 18.36 -12.51 0.08
N ASP A 119 17.54 -13.30 -0.59
CA ASP A 119 17.30 -13.12 -2.02
C ASP A 119 16.66 -11.76 -2.30
N GLY A 120 17.31 -10.96 -3.12
CA GLY A 120 16.83 -9.63 -3.49
C GLY A 120 17.96 -8.62 -3.65
N GLU A 121 17.58 -7.36 -3.77
CA GLU A 121 18.49 -6.22 -3.76
C GLU A 121 18.73 -5.77 -2.31
N GLY A 122 19.85 -5.08 -2.06
CA GLY A 122 20.11 -4.54 -0.73
C GLY A 122 19.19 -3.38 -0.38
N HIS A 123 18.86 -3.27 0.90
CA HIS A 123 18.09 -2.16 1.44
C HIS A 123 18.56 -1.78 2.84
N PHE A 124 18.35 -0.52 3.18
CA PHE A 124 18.38 -0.01 4.54
C PHE A 124 16.99 0.44 4.94
N LEU A 125 16.57 0.17 6.18
CA LEU A 125 15.27 0.54 6.72
C LEU A 125 15.43 1.16 8.12
N ALA A 126 14.69 2.24 8.38
CA ALA A 126 14.52 2.83 9.70
C ALA A 126 13.06 3.21 9.93
N LEU A 127 12.45 2.64 10.95
CA LEU A 127 11.07 2.92 11.33
C LEU A 127 11.04 3.94 12.46
N PHE A 128 10.39 5.07 12.23
CA PHE A 128 10.25 6.15 13.21
C PHE A 128 8.82 6.26 13.72
N HIS A 129 8.72 6.71 14.95
CA HIS A 129 7.47 7.12 15.58
C HIS A 129 7.62 8.55 16.10
N LYS A 130 6.61 9.40 15.86
CA LYS A 130 6.55 10.74 16.44
C LYS A 130 5.88 10.68 17.79
N LYS A 131 6.59 11.04 18.85
CA LYS A 131 6.10 11.00 20.24
C LYS A 131 4.82 11.84 20.42
N GLY A 132 4.01 11.44 21.39
CA GLY A 132 2.74 12.07 21.69
C GLY A 132 1.56 11.41 21.01
N ASP A 133 0.37 11.80 21.43
CA ASP A 133 -0.89 11.27 20.91
C ASP A 133 -1.64 12.38 20.18
N SER A 134 -2.20 12.04 19.03
CA SER A 134 -3.22 12.87 18.39
C SER A 134 -4.49 12.05 18.25
N LEU A 135 -5.60 12.63 18.73
CA LEU A 135 -6.88 12.04 18.42
C LEU A 135 -7.06 12.02 16.89
N PRO A 136 -7.46 10.89 16.31
CA PRO A 136 -7.78 10.87 14.90
C PRO A 136 -8.86 11.93 14.65
N PRO A 137 -8.72 12.77 13.61
CA PRO A 137 -9.73 13.77 13.31
C PRO A 137 -11.07 13.05 13.08
N VAL A 138 -12.11 13.52 13.78
CA VAL A 138 -13.48 13.03 13.56
C VAL A 138 -14.00 13.65 12.29
N PHE A 139 -13.94 12.91 11.20
CA PHE A 139 -14.49 13.33 9.92
C PHE A 139 -15.97 12.94 9.86
N ARG A 140 -16.84 13.93 9.64
CA ARG A 140 -18.23 13.68 9.27
C ARG A 140 -18.34 13.76 7.75
N PHE A 141 -18.66 12.65 7.12
CA PHE A 141 -18.95 12.62 5.69
C PHE A 141 -20.26 13.40 5.42
N SER A 142 -20.16 14.42 4.57
CA SER A 142 -21.35 15.16 4.11
C SER A 142 -21.74 14.80 2.66
N ALA A 143 -21.29 13.67 2.15
CA ALA A 143 -21.69 13.21 0.83
C ALA A 143 -23.18 12.91 0.83
N LYS A 144 -23.88 13.36 -0.23
CA LYS A 144 -25.33 13.12 -0.40
C LYS A 144 -25.68 11.67 -0.69
N GLY A 145 -24.68 10.80 -0.78
CA GLY A 145 -24.85 9.44 -1.26
C GLY A 145 -25.20 9.38 -2.75
N PRO A 146 -25.36 8.19 -3.33
CA PRO A 146 -25.77 8.02 -4.72
C PRO A 146 -27.26 8.33 -4.92
N ASP A 147 -27.63 8.74 -6.14
CA ASP A 147 -29.04 8.87 -6.52
C ASP A 147 -29.77 7.52 -6.46
N LYS A 148 -31.13 7.55 -6.50
CA LYS A 148 -31.96 6.34 -6.35
C LYS A 148 -31.66 5.25 -7.38
N ASN A 149 -31.36 5.61 -8.62
CA ASN A 149 -31.11 4.64 -9.67
C ASN A 149 -29.74 3.98 -9.50
N THR A 150 -28.70 4.79 -9.23
CA THR A 150 -27.36 4.30 -8.91
C THR A 150 -27.40 3.37 -7.70
N ARG A 151 -28.10 3.78 -6.64
CA ARG A 151 -28.27 2.97 -5.44
C ARG A 151 -28.94 1.64 -5.76
N LYS A 152 -30.03 1.64 -6.49
CA LYS A 152 -30.75 0.42 -6.92
C LYS A 152 -29.82 -0.54 -7.69
N TRP A 153 -29.06 -0.05 -8.67
CA TRP A 153 -28.16 -0.92 -9.46
C TRP A 153 -26.98 -1.48 -8.66
N LEU A 154 -26.49 -0.73 -7.71
CA LEU A 154 -25.47 -1.22 -6.77
C LEU A 154 -26.05 -2.25 -5.81
N GLU A 155 -27.26 -2.02 -5.25
CA GLU A 155 -27.97 -2.97 -4.39
C GLU A 155 -28.29 -4.28 -5.12
N GLU A 156 -28.71 -4.20 -6.39
CA GLU A 156 -28.92 -5.38 -7.24
C GLU A 156 -27.62 -6.18 -7.43
N PHE A 157 -26.51 -5.52 -7.72
CA PHE A 157 -25.21 -6.16 -7.85
C PHE A 157 -24.72 -6.74 -6.53
N PHE A 158 -24.80 -6.00 -5.43
CA PHE A 158 -24.37 -6.44 -4.10
C PHE A 158 -25.19 -7.65 -3.62
N SER A 159 -26.49 -7.63 -3.88
CA SER A 159 -27.36 -8.77 -3.60
C SER A 159 -27.00 -9.98 -4.47
N GLU A 160 -26.69 -9.77 -5.77
CA GLU A 160 -26.32 -10.85 -6.70
C GLU A 160 -25.04 -11.57 -6.26
N ILE A 161 -24.04 -10.85 -5.71
CA ILE A 161 -22.80 -11.45 -5.21
C ILE A 161 -22.87 -11.85 -3.72
N GLY A 162 -23.95 -11.53 -3.02
CA GLY A 162 -24.06 -11.73 -1.57
C GLY A 162 -23.01 -10.94 -0.80
N LEU A 163 -22.88 -9.62 -1.08
CA LEU A 163 -21.89 -8.76 -0.42
C LEU A 163 -22.22 -8.61 1.06
N LYS A 164 -21.26 -8.90 1.92
CA LYS A 164 -21.32 -8.72 3.39
C LYS A 164 -20.50 -7.51 3.83
N THR A 165 -19.25 -7.45 3.38
CA THR A 165 -18.28 -6.42 3.74
C THR A 165 -17.45 -6.04 2.52
N ILE A 166 -16.68 -4.93 2.62
CA ILE A 166 -15.59 -4.63 1.69
C ILE A 166 -14.32 -4.49 2.53
N GLY A 167 -13.37 -5.41 2.34
CA GLY A 167 -12.16 -5.44 3.14
C GLY A 167 -12.44 -5.63 4.64
N GLY A 168 -13.47 -6.42 4.99
CA GLY A 168 -13.89 -6.70 6.35
C GLY A 168 -14.68 -5.58 7.03
N GLN A 169 -15.05 -4.51 6.33
CA GLN A 169 -15.83 -3.37 6.86
C GLN A 169 -17.23 -3.32 6.25
N GLU A 170 -18.22 -2.94 7.04
CA GLU A 170 -19.58 -2.68 6.54
C GLU A 170 -19.59 -1.55 5.50
N PHE A 171 -20.46 -1.69 4.51
CA PHE A 171 -20.59 -0.73 3.42
C PHE A 171 -21.37 0.52 3.85
N ASP A 172 -20.73 1.67 3.82
CA ASP A 172 -21.34 2.98 4.13
C ASP A 172 -21.78 3.69 2.84
N TRP A 173 -23.08 3.80 2.61
CA TRP A 173 -23.67 4.46 1.44
C TRP A 173 -23.28 5.95 1.33
N ASN A 174 -22.97 6.63 2.44
CA ASN A 174 -22.56 8.03 2.43
C ASN A 174 -21.18 8.23 1.80
N ARG A 175 -20.40 7.18 1.68
CA ARG A 175 -19.07 7.19 1.06
C ARG A 175 -19.10 6.94 -0.45
N VAL A 176 -20.29 6.71 -1.04
CA VAL A 176 -20.43 6.49 -2.48
C VAL A 176 -20.48 7.82 -3.22
N GLU A 177 -19.57 8.02 -4.13
CA GLU A 177 -19.50 9.18 -5.02
C GLU A 177 -19.58 8.73 -6.48
N VAL A 178 -20.41 9.45 -7.27
CA VAL A 178 -20.54 9.22 -8.71
C VAL A 178 -19.90 10.39 -9.46
N ARG A 179 -18.93 10.06 -10.33
CA ARG A 179 -18.30 11.02 -11.24
C ARG A 179 -18.56 10.59 -12.67
N LYS A 180 -19.44 11.30 -13.35
CA LYS A 180 -19.97 10.91 -14.68
C LYS A 180 -20.66 9.55 -14.57
N ASP A 181 -20.08 8.52 -15.17
CA ASP A 181 -20.56 7.14 -15.17
C ASP A 181 -19.75 6.20 -14.25
N LYS A 182 -18.80 6.75 -13.49
CA LYS A 182 -17.91 5.98 -12.60
C LYS A 182 -18.32 6.12 -11.14
N VAL A 183 -18.37 4.99 -10.44
CA VAL A 183 -18.72 4.92 -9.01
C VAL A 183 -17.47 4.69 -8.19
N TYR A 184 -17.27 5.52 -7.17
CA TYR A 184 -16.14 5.44 -6.23
C TYR A 184 -16.65 5.28 -4.81
N TYR A 185 -15.93 4.52 -4.01
CA TYR A 185 -16.10 4.40 -2.57
C TYR A 185 -15.01 5.19 -1.88
N GLN A 186 -15.37 6.29 -1.25
CA GLN A 186 -14.44 7.25 -0.68
C GLN A 186 -13.78 6.73 0.60
N LEU A 187 -12.65 7.33 0.97
CA LEU A 187 -12.03 7.10 2.27
C LEU A 187 -13.00 7.49 3.40
N PRO A 188 -12.87 6.91 4.60
CA PRO A 188 -13.75 7.20 5.73
C PRO A 188 -13.57 8.62 6.31
N PHE A 189 -12.77 9.45 5.68
CA PHE A 189 -12.52 10.86 6.02
C PHE A 189 -12.50 11.72 4.76
N PRO A 190 -13.07 12.94 4.80
CA PRO A 190 -13.03 13.83 3.65
C PRO A 190 -11.61 14.37 3.46
N LEU A 191 -11.17 14.38 2.19
CA LEU A 191 -9.95 15.06 1.78
C LEU A 191 -10.33 16.42 1.18
N ASP A 192 -9.67 17.49 1.62
CA ASP A 192 -9.75 18.76 0.92
C ASP A 192 -8.80 18.74 -0.27
N LEU A 193 -9.36 18.50 -1.44
CA LEU A 193 -8.63 18.39 -2.71
C LEU A 193 -8.65 19.68 -3.53
N ARG A 194 -9.11 20.80 -2.95
CA ARG A 194 -9.14 22.09 -3.66
C ARG A 194 -7.73 22.53 -4.04
N GLY A 195 -7.54 22.84 -5.30
CA GLY A 195 -6.23 23.22 -5.85
C GLY A 195 -5.24 22.07 -6.05
N ILE A 196 -5.63 20.83 -5.75
CA ILE A 196 -4.78 19.65 -5.96
C ILE A 196 -5.27 18.86 -7.17
N SER A 197 -4.35 18.57 -8.09
CA SER A 197 -4.61 17.64 -9.18
C SER A 197 -4.40 16.21 -8.70
N PHE A 198 -5.40 15.36 -8.87
CA PHE A 198 -5.32 13.94 -8.49
C PHE A 198 -5.85 13.03 -9.60
N LEU A 199 -5.24 11.87 -9.75
CA LEU A 199 -5.65 10.87 -10.72
C LEU A 199 -6.82 10.02 -10.22
N ARG A 200 -6.82 9.70 -8.94
CA ARG A 200 -7.84 8.85 -8.31
C ARG A 200 -7.99 9.21 -6.84
N ASN A 201 -9.22 9.19 -6.36
CA ASN A 201 -9.56 9.30 -4.96
C ASN A 201 -10.59 8.21 -4.62
N GLY A 202 -10.30 7.44 -3.57
CA GLY A 202 -11.12 6.32 -3.14
C GLY A 202 -10.98 5.05 -4.01
N LEU A 203 -11.73 4.00 -3.63
CA LEU A 203 -11.80 2.74 -4.36
C LEU A 203 -12.76 2.87 -5.54
N TYR A 204 -12.29 2.61 -6.73
CA TYR A 204 -13.15 2.54 -7.92
C TYR A 204 -13.99 1.28 -7.87
N LEU A 205 -15.32 1.42 -7.68
CA LEU A 205 -16.23 0.29 -7.60
C LEU A 205 -16.61 -0.26 -8.99
N GLY A 206 -16.82 0.62 -9.96
CA GLY A 206 -17.21 0.21 -11.31
C GLY A 206 -17.91 1.30 -12.11
N ASP A 207 -18.47 0.90 -13.24
CA ASP A 207 -19.15 1.78 -14.18
C ASP A 207 -20.68 1.62 -14.12
N LEU A 208 -21.37 2.74 -14.22
CA LEU A 208 -22.80 2.78 -14.54
C LEU A 208 -22.96 2.61 -16.06
N LYS A 209 -23.66 1.58 -16.47
CA LYS A 209 -24.06 1.35 -17.85
C LYS A 209 -25.58 1.52 -17.97
N LYS A 210 -26.10 1.45 -19.18
CA LYS A 210 -27.56 1.55 -19.38
C LYS A 210 -28.30 0.53 -18.49
N ASN A 211 -28.96 1.03 -17.45
CA ASN A 211 -29.77 0.29 -16.49
C ASN A 211 -29.07 -0.84 -15.73
N ARG A 212 -27.74 -0.73 -15.46
CA ARG A 212 -26.99 -1.70 -14.67
C ARG A 212 -25.69 -1.13 -14.15
N PHE A 213 -25.14 -1.76 -13.14
CA PHE A 213 -23.77 -1.58 -12.67
C PHE A 213 -22.86 -2.68 -13.22
N GLU A 214 -21.63 -2.31 -13.62
CA GLU A 214 -20.57 -3.26 -13.98
C GLU A 214 -19.40 -3.07 -13.04
N PRO A 215 -19.01 -4.12 -12.26
CA PRO A 215 -17.95 -4.02 -11.27
C PRO A 215 -16.57 -3.85 -11.93
N SER A 216 -15.70 -3.15 -11.24
CA SER A 216 -14.32 -2.92 -11.67
C SER A 216 -13.37 -4.00 -11.17
N GLN A 217 -12.20 -4.11 -11.79
CA GLN A 217 -11.09 -4.92 -11.31
C GLN A 217 -10.56 -4.43 -9.93
N PRO A 218 -10.38 -3.11 -9.67
CA PRO A 218 -10.05 -2.63 -8.34
C PRO A 218 -11.02 -3.10 -7.24
N LEU A 219 -12.32 -3.16 -7.50
CA LEU A 219 -13.27 -3.71 -6.54
C LEU A 219 -12.99 -5.19 -6.27
N ALA A 220 -12.78 -5.99 -7.33
CA ALA A 220 -12.47 -7.42 -7.16
C ALA A 220 -11.25 -7.62 -6.24
N LEU A 221 -10.17 -6.85 -6.46
CA LEU A 221 -8.93 -6.96 -5.69
C LEU A 221 -9.01 -6.39 -4.26
N ALA A 222 -10.02 -5.55 -3.98
CA ALA A 222 -10.26 -5.01 -2.65
C ALA A 222 -11.14 -5.93 -1.77
N LEU A 223 -11.78 -6.93 -2.37
CA LEU A 223 -12.59 -7.91 -1.66
C LEU A 223 -11.72 -9.04 -1.10
N HIS A 224 -12.16 -9.64 0.00
CA HIS A 224 -11.66 -10.91 0.49
C HIS A 224 -12.67 -12.01 0.16
N LYS A 225 -12.23 -13.26 0.14
CA LYS A 225 -13.10 -14.43 -0.09
C LYS A 225 -14.31 -14.45 0.85
N GLY A 226 -14.16 -13.97 2.08
CA GLY A 226 -15.24 -13.91 3.08
C GLY A 226 -16.21 -12.72 2.93
N ASP A 227 -15.87 -11.72 2.12
CA ASP A 227 -16.69 -10.52 1.91
C ASP A 227 -17.92 -10.76 1.04
N VAL A 228 -17.92 -11.84 0.24
CA VAL A 228 -18.98 -12.18 -0.71
C VAL A 228 -19.34 -13.66 -0.64
N GLU A 229 -20.55 -14.01 -1.06
CA GLU A 229 -21.02 -15.41 -1.13
C GLU A 229 -20.74 -16.04 -2.51
N ALA A 230 -20.93 -15.28 -3.59
CA ALA A 230 -20.74 -15.77 -4.95
C ALA A 230 -19.24 -15.85 -5.32
N VAL A 231 -18.57 -16.88 -4.82
CA VAL A 231 -17.14 -17.15 -5.04
C VAL A 231 -16.96 -18.43 -5.87
N ILE A 232 -16.00 -18.39 -6.79
CA ILE A 232 -15.38 -19.54 -7.44
C ILE A 232 -13.91 -19.52 -7.06
N SER A 233 -13.41 -20.56 -6.38
CA SER A 233 -12.00 -20.62 -5.95
C SER A 233 -11.30 -21.79 -6.60
N LEU A 234 -10.30 -21.53 -7.44
CA LEU A 234 -9.51 -22.51 -8.13
C LEU A 234 -8.11 -22.60 -7.48
N PRO A 235 -7.51 -23.78 -7.40
CA PRO A 235 -6.13 -23.92 -6.96
C PRO A 235 -5.16 -23.29 -7.95
N VAL A 236 -4.01 -22.81 -7.51
CA VAL A 236 -2.99 -22.17 -8.38
C VAL A 236 -2.53 -23.08 -9.52
N SER A 237 -2.62 -24.40 -9.36
CA SER A 237 -2.29 -25.40 -10.37
C SER A 237 -3.35 -25.60 -11.46
N ASP A 238 -4.51 -24.95 -11.35
CA ASP A 238 -5.60 -25.12 -12.32
C ASP A 238 -5.31 -24.37 -13.62
N GLU A 239 -5.27 -25.10 -14.73
CA GLU A 239 -4.98 -24.53 -16.06
C GLU A 239 -5.98 -23.46 -16.52
N ARG A 240 -7.19 -23.46 -15.97
CA ARG A 240 -8.21 -22.45 -16.26
C ARG A 240 -7.80 -21.05 -15.81
N LEU A 241 -6.87 -20.93 -14.84
CA LEU A 241 -6.35 -19.62 -14.40
C LEU A 241 -5.58 -18.93 -15.53
N THR A 242 -4.72 -19.65 -16.25
CA THR A 242 -4.00 -19.10 -17.40
C THR A 242 -4.98 -18.66 -18.49
N ARG A 243 -6.03 -19.45 -18.75
CA ARG A 243 -7.09 -19.09 -19.69
C ARG A 243 -7.86 -17.84 -19.25
N TYR A 244 -8.14 -17.72 -17.94
CA TYR A 244 -8.76 -16.51 -17.40
C TYR A 244 -7.89 -15.27 -17.61
N LEU A 245 -6.60 -15.35 -17.33
CA LEU A 245 -5.66 -14.22 -17.54
C LEU A 245 -5.54 -13.82 -19.03
N LYS A 246 -5.75 -14.77 -19.96
CA LYS A 246 -5.85 -14.50 -21.41
C LYS A 246 -7.19 -13.88 -21.83
N GLY A 247 -8.16 -13.79 -20.93
CA GLY A 247 -9.49 -13.26 -21.22
C GLY A 247 -10.47 -14.28 -21.81
N GLU A 248 -10.14 -15.58 -21.76
CA GLU A 248 -10.99 -16.66 -22.24
C GLU A 248 -12.14 -16.96 -21.26
N THR A 249 -13.20 -17.58 -21.76
CA THR A 249 -14.27 -18.14 -20.94
C THR A 249 -13.84 -19.45 -20.27
N LEU A 250 -14.42 -19.71 -19.09
CA LEU A 250 -14.14 -20.95 -18.36
C LEU A 250 -15.40 -21.81 -18.23
N MET A 251 -15.25 -23.12 -18.29
CA MET A 251 -16.26 -24.08 -17.85
C MET A 251 -16.17 -24.22 -16.34
N ILE A 252 -17.28 -24.09 -15.67
CA ILE A 252 -17.40 -24.17 -14.20
C ILE A 252 -18.46 -25.25 -13.89
N GLU A 253 -18.05 -26.23 -13.12
CA GLU A 253 -18.96 -27.28 -12.67
C GLU A 253 -19.92 -26.73 -11.60
N PRO A 254 -21.13 -27.28 -11.49
CA PRO A 254 -22.14 -26.78 -10.54
C PRO A 254 -21.66 -26.71 -9.08
N GLU A 255 -20.78 -27.60 -8.68
CA GLU A 255 -20.22 -27.72 -7.32
C GLU A 255 -19.16 -26.67 -7.01
N GLU A 256 -18.55 -26.08 -8.06
CA GLU A 256 -17.50 -25.08 -7.91
C GLU A 256 -18.04 -23.67 -7.69
N ALA A 257 -19.33 -23.43 -7.96
CA ALA A 257 -19.95 -22.13 -7.86
C ALA A 257 -21.03 -22.11 -6.78
N ALA A 258 -21.00 -21.11 -5.91
CA ALA A 258 -22.04 -20.91 -4.90
C ALA A 258 -23.42 -20.63 -5.52
N HIS A 259 -23.47 -19.95 -6.65
CA HIS A 259 -24.69 -19.61 -7.36
C HIS A 259 -24.64 -20.14 -8.79
N LYS A 260 -25.78 -20.63 -9.31
CA LYS A 260 -25.87 -21.23 -10.67
C LYS A 260 -25.71 -20.21 -11.81
N LYS A 261 -25.81 -18.91 -11.52
CA LYS A 261 -25.71 -17.83 -12.52
C LYS A 261 -25.33 -16.52 -11.84
N GLY A 262 -24.92 -15.54 -12.64
CA GLY A 262 -24.69 -14.18 -12.19
C GLY A 262 -23.21 -13.86 -11.97
N TRP A 263 -22.96 -12.73 -11.32
CA TRP A 263 -21.60 -12.31 -11.01
C TRP A 263 -20.95 -13.20 -9.94
N HIS A 264 -19.69 -13.55 -10.18
CA HIS A 264 -18.86 -14.30 -9.24
C HIS A 264 -17.50 -13.68 -9.12
N LEU A 265 -16.96 -13.68 -7.91
CA LEU A 265 -15.56 -13.38 -7.64
C LEU A 265 -14.75 -14.66 -7.89
N LEU A 266 -13.86 -14.61 -8.87
CA LEU A 266 -12.89 -15.68 -9.09
C LEU A 266 -11.70 -15.47 -8.17
N CYS A 267 -11.33 -16.50 -7.43
CA CYS A 267 -10.19 -16.52 -6.51
C CYS A 267 -9.18 -17.62 -6.91
N VAL A 268 -7.92 -17.39 -6.55
CA VAL A 268 -6.83 -18.37 -6.63
C VAL A 268 -6.40 -18.68 -5.20
N ASP A 269 -6.53 -19.96 -4.78
CA ASP A 269 -6.24 -20.37 -3.38
C ASP A 269 -6.90 -19.45 -2.33
N GLY A 270 -8.07 -18.88 -2.67
CA GLY A 270 -8.82 -17.96 -1.82
C GLY A 270 -8.46 -16.49 -1.98
N TYR A 271 -7.46 -16.13 -2.77
CA TYR A 271 -7.10 -14.74 -3.08
C TYR A 271 -7.86 -14.25 -4.32
N PRO A 272 -8.50 -13.06 -4.26
CA PRO A 272 -9.27 -12.52 -5.38
C PRO A 272 -8.41 -12.28 -6.62
N LEU A 273 -8.86 -12.76 -7.77
CA LEU A 273 -8.21 -12.55 -9.07
C LEU A 273 -9.00 -11.57 -9.95
N GLY A 274 -10.33 -11.65 -9.92
CA GLY A 274 -11.19 -10.78 -10.73
C GLY A 274 -12.64 -11.26 -10.75
N PHE A 275 -13.48 -10.59 -11.54
CA PHE A 275 -14.87 -10.97 -11.72
C PHE A 275 -15.10 -11.76 -13.00
N GLY A 276 -16.13 -12.64 -12.95
CA GLY A 276 -16.74 -13.25 -14.10
C GLY A 276 -18.25 -13.30 -13.97
N LYS A 277 -18.97 -13.47 -15.08
CA LYS A 277 -20.41 -13.65 -15.07
C LYS A 277 -20.76 -15.06 -15.54
N LEU A 278 -21.28 -15.87 -14.62
CA LEU A 278 -21.64 -17.27 -14.87
C LEU A 278 -23.02 -17.33 -15.58
N VAL A 279 -23.06 -18.04 -16.69
CA VAL A 279 -24.28 -18.29 -17.47
C VAL A 279 -24.20 -19.71 -18.02
N ASN A 280 -25.14 -20.57 -17.61
CA ASN A 280 -25.22 -21.97 -18.07
C ASN A 280 -23.90 -22.74 -17.95
N GLY A 281 -23.22 -22.65 -16.80
CA GLY A 281 -21.92 -23.34 -16.55
C GLY A 281 -20.72 -22.67 -17.23
N ILE A 282 -20.89 -21.56 -17.96
CA ILE A 282 -19.82 -20.83 -18.62
C ILE A 282 -19.59 -19.52 -17.89
N LEU A 283 -18.40 -19.34 -17.32
CA LEU A 283 -17.96 -18.09 -16.73
C LEU A 283 -17.45 -17.15 -17.83
N LYS A 284 -18.25 -16.12 -18.14
CA LYS A 284 -17.85 -15.04 -19.07
C LYS A 284 -16.82 -14.16 -18.39
N ASN A 285 -15.64 -14.13 -18.94
CA ASN A 285 -14.50 -13.41 -18.41
C ASN A 285 -14.72 -11.90 -18.38
N LYS A 286 -14.31 -11.25 -17.26
CA LYS A 286 -14.37 -9.79 -17.08
C LYS A 286 -13.01 -9.20 -16.71
N TYR A 287 -11.95 -9.99 -16.86
CA TYR A 287 -10.57 -9.51 -16.66
C TYR A 287 -10.23 -8.40 -17.66
N PRO A 288 -9.61 -7.30 -17.20
CA PRO A 288 -9.36 -6.12 -18.06
C PRO A 288 -8.51 -6.46 -19.28
N ALA A 289 -8.93 -6.00 -20.46
CA ALA A 289 -8.23 -6.31 -21.71
C ALA A 289 -6.75 -5.88 -21.69
N GLY A 290 -6.44 -4.74 -21.10
CA GLY A 290 -5.07 -4.23 -20.98
C GLY A 290 -4.17 -4.98 -19.98
N TRP A 291 -4.71 -5.96 -19.25
CA TRP A 291 -3.96 -6.76 -18.26
C TRP A 291 -3.77 -8.22 -18.69
N ARG A 292 -4.33 -8.58 -19.85
CA ARG A 292 -4.26 -9.93 -20.39
C ARG A 292 -2.83 -10.27 -20.86
N VAL A 293 -2.43 -11.52 -20.62
CA VAL A 293 -1.13 -12.07 -20.99
C VAL A 293 -1.19 -12.88 -22.27
#